data_d972bbe8c96fae383d5a7073407b7109
#
_entry.id   d972bbe8c96fae383d5a7073407b7109
#
_cell.length_a   1.000
_cell.length_b   1.000
_cell.length_c   1.000
_cell.angle_alpha   90.00
_cell.angle_beta   90.00
_cell.angle_gamma   90.00
#
_symmetry.space_group_name_H-M   'P 1'
#
loop_
_entity.id
_entity.type
_entity.pdbx_description
1 polymer ?
#
loop_
_entity_poly.entity_id
_entity_poly.type
_entity_poly.pdbx_seq_one_letter_code
_entity_poly.pdbx_strand_id
1 'polypeptide(L)'
;YLDYQFNKKWNGGAQITTGMTFEHIRYDSAVMDEVYKSDNAALFFQYDQRFWDRLSVSAGVRAEYYRVNNHRREAETKVFGTKIPFRPVFRAGLNYQLADYSFIRASFGQGYRNPSINEKYLRKDIGGVGVYPNPNIKPEKGFNAELGFKQGYKIGNFQGFVDIAGFYTQYKDMVEFQFGLFNNANNTMINSIGDVFQMLTDGKGFGIGAQFHNVSKAQIYGVEISTNGVYNFNKNTKLFYNLGYVYTEPRDADYQERNAVEGLYT
;
A
#
# COMPACT_ATOMS: atom_id res chain seq x y z
N TYR A 1 -3.12 -5.02 21.82
CA TYR A 1 -2.81 -3.81 21.07
C TYR A 1 -2.54 -2.66 22.03
N LEU A 2 -1.46 -1.91 21.80
CA LEU A 2 -1.09 -0.68 22.51
C LEU A 2 -0.83 0.40 21.47
N ASP A 3 -1.37 1.59 21.67
CA ASP A 3 -1.10 2.79 20.88
C ASP A 3 -0.87 3.97 21.83
N TYR A 4 0.22 4.68 21.63
CA TYR A 4 0.55 5.88 22.37
C TYR A 4 0.97 6.98 21.40
N GLN A 5 0.38 8.16 21.54
CA GLN A 5 0.69 9.33 20.74
C GLN A 5 0.88 10.57 21.60
N PHE A 6 1.94 11.31 21.31
CA PHE A 6 2.22 12.60 21.89
C PHE A 6 2.19 13.67 20.81
N ASN A 7 1.51 14.78 21.10
CA ASN A 7 1.41 15.95 20.23
C ASN A 7 1.84 17.19 20.98
N LYS A 8 2.67 18.01 20.35
CA LYS A 8 3.03 19.33 20.87
C LYS A 8 3.00 20.37 19.76
N LYS A 9 2.32 21.49 20.05
CA LYS A 9 2.25 22.65 19.16
C LYS A 9 2.97 23.83 19.82
N TRP A 10 3.59 24.65 18.99
CA TRP A 10 4.24 25.90 19.39
C TRP A 10 3.57 27.09 18.68
N ASN A 11 3.66 28.27 19.31
CA ASN A 11 3.06 29.50 18.77
C ASN A 11 3.63 29.93 17.40
N GLY A 12 4.84 29.47 17.04
CA GLY A 12 5.46 29.71 15.73
C GLY A 12 4.97 28.81 14.59
N GLY A 13 3.85 28.11 14.75
CA GLY A 13 3.26 27.25 13.73
C GLY A 13 3.94 25.88 13.58
N ALA A 14 4.89 25.55 14.45
CA ALA A 14 5.52 24.24 14.52
C ALA A 14 4.64 23.25 15.31
N GLN A 15 4.59 22.02 14.84
CA GLN A 15 3.97 20.90 15.56
C GLN A 15 4.82 19.65 15.42
N ILE A 16 4.97 18.92 16.52
CA ILE A 16 5.51 17.56 16.52
C ILE A 16 4.41 16.59 16.93
N THR A 17 4.34 15.51 16.18
CA THR A 17 3.57 14.32 16.53
C THR A 17 4.50 13.13 16.56
N THR A 18 4.57 12.43 17.69
CA THR A 18 5.39 11.22 17.83
C THR A 18 4.65 10.16 18.63
N GLY A 19 4.98 8.92 18.43
CA GLY A 19 4.34 7.85 19.18
C GLY A 19 4.88 6.48 18.85
N MET A 20 4.25 5.49 19.47
CA MET A 20 4.57 4.08 19.27
C MET A 20 3.29 3.25 19.21
N THR A 21 3.35 2.17 18.45
CA THR A 21 2.31 1.15 18.40
C THR A 21 2.92 -0.21 18.69
N PHE A 22 2.17 -1.07 19.37
CA PHE A 22 2.54 -2.47 19.56
C PHE A 22 1.31 -3.34 19.41
N GLU A 23 1.44 -4.41 18.64
CA GLU A 23 0.40 -5.41 18.44
C GLU A 23 0.99 -6.80 18.58
N HIS A 24 0.31 -7.64 19.37
CA HIS A 24 0.59 -9.07 19.47
C HIS A 24 -0.65 -9.84 19.03
N ILE A 25 -0.51 -10.71 18.04
CA ILE A 25 -1.58 -11.57 17.53
C ILE A 25 -1.19 -13.02 17.79
N ARG A 26 -2.11 -13.79 18.36
CA ARG A 26 -2.06 -15.25 18.41
C ARG A 26 -3.17 -15.79 17.54
N TYR A 27 -2.81 -16.57 16.56
CA TYR A 27 -3.75 -17.20 15.63
C TYR A 27 -3.73 -18.72 15.82
N ASP A 28 -4.88 -19.28 16.20
CA ASP A 28 -5.10 -20.69 16.43
C ASP A 28 -6.33 -21.09 15.62
N SER A 29 -6.17 -21.97 14.64
CA SER A 29 -7.24 -22.32 13.71
C SER A 29 -7.03 -23.72 13.14
N ALA A 30 -8.12 -24.46 12.94
CA ALA A 30 -8.12 -25.79 12.35
C ALA A 30 -7.62 -25.84 10.89
N VAL A 31 -7.45 -24.69 10.23
CA VAL A 31 -6.92 -24.59 8.85
C VAL A 31 -5.43 -24.29 8.82
N MET A 32 -4.77 -24.31 9.97
CA MET A 32 -3.34 -24.08 10.14
C MET A 32 -2.67 -25.31 10.70
N ASP A 33 -1.42 -25.57 10.29
CA ASP A 33 -0.64 -26.72 10.77
C ASP A 33 -0.17 -26.53 12.22
N GLU A 34 -0.09 -25.27 12.69
CA GLU A 34 0.35 -24.93 14.05
C GLU A 34 -0.23 -23.59 14.53
N VAL A 35 -0.02 -23.26 15.79
CA VAL A 35 -0.40 -21.97 16.36
C VAL A 35 0.63 -20.91 15.94
N TYR A 36 0.17 -19.88 15.23
CA TYR A 36 1.03 -18.77 14.79
C TYR A 36 0.91 -17.57 15.72
N LYS A 37 2.03 -16.89 15.93
CA LYS A 37 2.10 -15.64 16.69
C LYS A 37 2.79 -14.58 15.85
N SER A 38 2.28 -13.36 15.86
CA SER A 38 2.97 -12.23 15.26
C SER A 38 3.09 -11.08 16.23
N ASP A 39 4.24 -10.42 16.16
CA ASP A 39 4.52 -9.18 16.88
C ASP A 39 4.78 -8.07 15.87
N ASN A 40 4.07 -6.96 16.03
CA ASN A 40 4.29 -5.74 15.27
C ASN A 40 4.56 -4.59 16.25
N ALA A 41 5.68 -3.91 16.09
CA ALA A 41 6.02 -2.73 16.87
C ALA A 41 6.49 -1.61 15.95
N ALA A 42 6.01 -0.40 16.17
CA ALA A 42 6.43 0.73 15.38
C ALA A 42 6.64 1.98 16.23
N LEU A 43 7.61 2.79 15.78
CA LEU A 43 7.84 4.15 16.25
C LEU A 43 7.60 5.10 15.09
N PHE A 44 6.98 6.24 15.36
CA PHE A 44 6.77 7.26 14.35
C PHE A 44 7.06 8.66 14.89
N PHE A 45 7.48 9.50 13.96
CA PHE A 45 7.74 10.92 14.19
C PHE A 45 7.25 11.72 12.99
N GLN A 46 6.57 12.82 13.24
CA GLN A 46 6.15 13.79 12.23
C GLN A 46 6.41 15.18 12.74
N TYR A 47 6.90 16.02 11.83
CA TYR A 47 7.08 17.45 12.02
C TYR A 47 6.25 18.21 11.00
N ASP A 48 5.46 19.15 11.47
CA ASP A 48 4.65 20.05 10.68
C ASP A 48 5.08 21.47 10.98
N GLN A 49 5.25 22.29 9.95
CA GLN A 49 5.62 23.69 10.08
C GLN A 49 4.84 24.56 9.09
N ARG A 50 4.34 25.68 9.60
CA ARG A 50 3.76 26.73 8.78
C ARG A 50 4.72 27.90 8.69
N PHE A 51 5.02 28.34 7.46
CA PHE A 51 5.90 29.46 7.15
C PHE A 51 5.09 30.57 6.50
N TRP A 52 5.35 31.80 6.91
CA TRP A 52 4.79 33.03 6.32
C TRP A 52 3.27 33.00 6.13
N ASP A 53 2.56 32.26 6.94
CA ASP A 53 1.12 32.00 6.85
C ASP A 53 0.60 31.44 5.52
N ARG A 54 1.49 31.15 4.57
CA ARG A 54 1.15 30.68 3.22
C ARG A 54 1.68 29.31 2.88
N LEU A 55 2.79 28.88 3.48
CA LEU A 55 3.40 27.58 3.20
C LEU A 55 3.28 26.67 4.41
N SER A 56 2.62 25.54 4.25
CA SER A 56 2.59 24.45 5.23
C SER A 56 3.41 23.28 4.70
N VAL A 57 4.37 22.80 5.49
CA VAL A 57 5.21 21.65 5.17
C VAL A 57 5.03 20.61 6.26
N SER A 58 4.91 19.35 5.87
CA SER A 58 4.85 18.20 6.74
C SER A 58 5.89 17.18 6.32
N ALA A 59 6.62 16.61 7.26
CA ALA A 59 7.53 15.50 7.02
C ALA A 59 7.44 14.49 8.15
N GLY A 60 7.42 13.21 7.82
CA GLY A 60 7.30 12.15 8.81
C GLY A 60 8.06 10.90 8.42
N VAL A 61 8.43 10.14 9.44
CA VAL A 61 9.05 8.84 9.34
C VAL A 61 8.38 7.88 10.32
N ARG A 62 8.17 6.62 9.87
CA ARG A 62 7.74 5.51 10.70
C ARG A 62 8.74 4.38 10.52
N ALA A 63 9.27 3.85 11.62
CA ALA A 63 10.11 2.66 11.64
C ALA A 63 9.33 1.53 12.27
N GLU A 64 9.23 0.40 11.57
CA GLU A 64 8.40 -0.72 11.99
C GLU A 64 9.22 -2.01 12.06
N TYR A 65 8.98 -2.75 13.12
CA TYR A 65 9.47 -4.10 13.37
C TYR A 65 8.30 -5.08 13.25
N TYR A 66 8.47 -6.13 12.44
CA TYR A 66 7.47 -7.19 12.29
C TYR A 66 8.10 -8.56 12.32
N ARG A 67 7.47 -9.49 13.05
CA ARG A 67 7.92 -10.87 13.19
C ARG A 67 6.72 -11.81 13.22
N VAL A 68 6.81 -12.93 12.52
CA VAL A 68 5.88 -14.06 12.64
C VAL A 68 6.65 -15.26 13.19
N ASN A 69 6.17 -15.84 14.30
CA ASN A 69 6.85 -16.87 15.09
C ASN A 69 8.34 -16.53 15.32
N ASN A 70 9.21 -17.52 15.40
CA ASN A 70 10.67 -17.29 15.56
C ASN A 70 11.42 -17.30 14.22
N HIS A 71 10.73 -17.43 13.06
CA HIS A 71 11.36 -17.86 11.84
C HIS A 71 11.89 -16.75 10.92
N ARG A 72 11.35 -15.51 10.94
CA ARG A 72 11.90 -14.43 10.12
C ARG A 72 11.48 -13.05 10.60
N ARG A 73 12.43 -12.12 10.55
CA ARG A 73 12.18 -10.69 10.66
C ARG A 73 11.73 -10.17 9.28
N GLU A 74 10.46 -9.91 9.12
CA GLU A 74 9.88 -9.49 7.84
C GLU A 74 10.20 -8.04 7.47
N ALA A 75 10.60 -7.24 8.46
CA ALA A 75 10.88 -5.81 8.31
C ALA A 75 12.39 -5.50 8.27
N GLU A 76 13.19 -6.32 7.59
CA GLU A 76 14.63 -6.03 7.47
C GLU A 76 14.92 -5.03 6.36
N THR A 77 15.77 -4.06 6.66
CA THR A 77 16.31 -3.10 5.69
C THR A 77 17.84 -3.08 5.76
N LYS A 78 18.50 -2.94 4.63
CA LYS A 78 19.95 -2.74 4.60
C LYS A 78 20.25 -1.25 4.63
N VAL A 79 21.00 -0.81 5.64
CA VAL A 79 21.50 0.55 5.77
C VAL A 79 23.02 0.48 5.83
N PHE A 80 23.71 1.11 4.90
CA PHE A 80 25.18 1.06 4.77
C PHE A 80 25.76 -0.37 4.86
N GLY A 81 25.08 -1.33 4.21
CA GLY A 81 25.50 -2.74 4.20
C GLY A 81 25.08 -3.57 5.43
N THR A 82 24.66 -2.95 6.51
CA THR A 82 24.18 -3.61 7.73
C THR A 82 22.68 -3.88 7.67
N LYS A 83 22.25 -5.09 7.98
CA LYS A 83 20.83 -5.41 8.11
C LYS A 83 20.31 -4.90 9.45
N ILE A 84 19.30 -4.03 9.39
CA ILE A 84 18.56 -3.57 10.56
C ILE A 84 17.17 -4.20 10.58
N PRO A 85 16.63 -4.57 11.74
CA PRO A 85 15.33 -5.24 11.86
C PRO A 85 14.15 -4.26 11.80
N PHE A 86 14.32 -3.13 11.14
CA PHE A 86 13.30 -2.10 11.00
C PHE A 86 13.14 -1.71 9.54
N ARG A 87 11.91 -1.40 9.17
CA ARG A 87 11.60 -0.83 7.85
C ARG A 87 11.14 0.62 8.02
N PRO A 88 11.98 1.59 7.65
CA PRO A 88 11.57 2.98 7.62
C PRO A 88 10.69 3.24 6.40
N VAL A 89 9.64 4.03 6.59
CA VAL A 89 8.81 4.63 5.56
C VAL A 89 8.72 6.13 5.80
N PHE A 90 8.76 6.89 4.72
CA PHE A 90 8.77 8.33 4.73
C PHE A 90 7.49 8.87 4.13
N ARG A 91 7.06 10.02 4.65
CA ARG A 91 6.00 10.82 4.06
C ARG A 91 6.38 12.30 4.09
N ALA A 92 5.97 13.03 3.07
CA ALA A 92 6.14 14.47 3.01
C ALA A 92 4.91 15.09 2.37
N GLY A 93 4.57 16.29 2.78
CA GLY A 93 3.47 17.05 2.23
C GLY A 93 3.81 18.53 2.21
N LEU A 94 3.28 19.21 1.21
CA LEU A 94 3.42 20.65 1.04
C LEU A 94 2.07 21.20 0.61
N ASN A 95 1.69 22.33 1.20
CA ASN A 95 0.56 23.13 0.76
C ASN A 95 0.98 24.60 0.73
N TYR A 96 0.92 25.21 -0.45
CA TYR A 96 1.31 26.60 -0.66
C TYR A 96 0.14 27.42 -1.19
N GLN A 97 -0.20 28.48 -0.48
CA GLN A 97 -1.17 29.47 -0.89
C GLN A 97 -0.53 30.48 -1.85
N LEU A 98 -0.75 30.30 -3.16
CA LEU A 98 -0.23 31.18 -4.20
C LEU A 98 -0.85 32.59 -4.14
N ALA A 99 -2.17 32.62 -3.98
CA ALA A 99 -2.99 33.83 -3.90
C ALA A 99 -4.21 33.57 -3.01
N ASP A 100 -5.04 34.58 -2.80
CA ASP A 100 -6.30 34.38 -2.11
C ASP A 100 -7.13 33.35 -2.85
N TYR A 101 -7.52 32.28 -2.11
CA TYR A 101 -8.28 31.15 -2.63
C TYR A 101 -7.56 30.27 -3.69
N SER A 102 -6.24 30.42 -3.87
CA SER A 102 -5.44 29.63 -4.82
C SER A 102 -4.37 28.84 -4.09
N PHE A 103 -4.35 27.51 -4.24
CA PHE A 103 -3.45 26.63 -3.49
C PHE A 103 -2.82 25.59 -4.42
N ILE A 104 -1.51 25.37 -4.23
CA ILE A 104 -0.80 24.21 -4.76
C ILE A 104 -0.53 23.27 -3.61
N ARG A 105 -0.80 21.97 -3.80
CA ARG A 105 -0.42 20.92 -2.87
C ARG A 105 0.44 19.87 -3.56
N ALA A 106 1.40 19.35 -2.84
CA ALA A 106 2.16 18.18 -3.25
C ALA A 106 2.26 17.22 -2.07
N SER A 107 2.18 15.93 -2.33
CA SER A 107 2.38 14.91 -1.33
C SER A 107 3.19 13.75 -1.87
N PHE A 108 3.95 13.12 -0.99
CA PHE A 108 4.68 11.89 -1.22
C PHE A 108 4.57 11.01 0.01
N GLY A 109 4.26 9.73 -0.19
CA GLY A 109 4.19 8.77 0.89
C GLY A 109 4.65 7.40 0.44
N GLN A 110 5.54 6.79 1.22
CA GLN A 110 5.89 5.39 1.10
C GLN A 110 4.98 4.54 1.98
N GLY A 111 4.74 3.31 1.56
CA GLY A 111 4.02 2.33 2.33
C GLY A 111 4.54 0.92 2.07
N TYR A 112 4.24 0.02 3.00
CA TYR A 112 4.39 -1.40 2.80
C TYR A 112 3.32 -2.14 3.61
N ARG A 113 3.06 -3.39 3.21
CA ARG A 113 2.17 -4.30 3.91
C ARG A 113 2.89 -5.62 4.13
N ASN A 114 3.01 -6.03 5.38
CA ASN A 114 3.49 -7.37 5.70
C ASN A 114 2.40 -8.39 5.34
N PRO A 115 2.77 -9.56 4.76
CA PRO A 115 1.82 -10.63 4.54
C PRO A 115 1.20 -11.09 5.86
N SER A 116 -0.09 -11.34 5.84
CA SER A 116 -0.80 -11.91 6.98
C SER A 116 -0.37 -13.36 7.25
N ILE A 117 -0.67 -13.88 8.44
CA ILE A 117 -0.47 -15.28 8.77
C ILE A 117 -1.21 -16.17 7.77
N ASN A 118 -2.46 -15.82 7.40
CA ASN A 118 -3.24 -16.57 6.44
C ASN A 118 -2.59 -16.63 5.05
N GLU A 119 -2.09 -15.52 4.55
CA GLU A 119 -1.42 -15.48 3.23
C GLU A 119 -0.17 -16.36 3.19
N LYS A 120 0.54 -16.51 4.31
CA LYS A 120 1.76 -17.31 4.38
C LYS A 120 1.52 -18.80 4.68
N TYR A 121 0.56 -19.12 5.54
CA TYR A 121 0.49 -20.42 6.18
C TYR A 121 -0.85 -21.13 6.02
N LEU A 122 -1.85 -20.52 5.36
CA LEU A 122 -3.13 -21.17 5.13
C LEU A 122 -2.93 -22.46 4.33
N ARG A 123 -3.39 -23.58 4.94
CA ARG A 123 -3.50 -24.88 4.30
C ARG A 123 -4.94 -25.35 4.39
N LYS A 124 -5.58 -25.61 3.27
CA LYS A 124 -6.94 -26.13 3.24
C LYS A 124 -7.19 -26.93 1.96
N ASP A 125 -7.95 -28.00 2.05
CA ASP A 125 -8.54 -28.68 0.90
C ASP A 125 -10.02 -28.30 0.82
N ILE A 126 -10.47 -27.94 -0.37
CA ILE A 126 -11.86 -27.57 -0.65
C ILE A 126 -12.34 -28.42 -1.83
N GLY A 127 -12.80 -29.63 -1.52
CA GLY A 127 -13.36 -30.55 -2.54
C GLY A 127 -12.33 -30.99 -3.60
N GLY A 128 -11.09 -31.24 -3.20
CA GLY A 128 -10.00 -31.68 -4.09
C GLY A 128 -9.19 -30.54 -4.72
N VAL A 129 -9.53 -29.27 -4.39
CA VAL A 129 -8.73 -28.09 -4.75
C VAL A 129 -8.00 -27.62 -3.50
N GLY A 130 -6.67 -27.71 -3.49
CA GLY A 130 -5.83 -27.34 -2.35
C GLY A 130 -5.55 -25.86 -2.25
N VAL A 131 -5.51 -25.31 -1.01
CA VAL A 131 -4.81 -24.05 -0.74
C VAL A 131 -3.48 -24.40 -0.11
N TYR A 132 -2.40 -23.97 -0.76
CA TYR A 132 -1.03 -24.31 -0.38
C TYR A 132 -0.34 -23.16 0.33
N PRO A 133 0.35 -23.39 1.47
CA PRO A 133 1.09 -22.35 2.18
C PRO A 133 2.32 -21.91 1.40
N ASN A 134 2.64 -20.61 1.49
CA ASN A 134 3.87 -20.03 0.95
C ASN A 134 4.57 -19.16 1.99
N PRO A 135 5.41 -19.72 2.86
CA PRO A 135 6.12 -18.94 3.89
C PRO A 135 7.13 -17.94 3.30
N ASN A 136 7.45 -18.02 2.01
CA ASN A 136 8.44 -17.17 1.35
C ASN A 136 7.87 -15.86 0.79
N ILE A 137 6.58 -15.58 0.96
CA ILE A 137 5.96 -14.33 0.53
C ILE A 137 6.69 -13.15 1.19
N LYS A 138 7.08 -12.19 0.35
CA LYS A 138 7.72 -10.93 0.76
C LYS A 138 6.67 -9.87 1.05
N PRO A 139 7.00 -8.87 1.88
CA PRO A 139 6.13 -7.71 2.05
C PRO A 139 5.95 -6.92 0.76
N GLU A 140 4.71 -6.52 0.49
CA GLU A 140 4.39 -5.55 -0.55
C GLU A 140 4.98 -4.19 -0.19
N LYS A 141 5.39 -3.43 -1.21
CA LYS A 141 5.97 -2.09 -1.05
C LYS A 141 5.35 -1.17 -2.08
N GLY A 142 5.22 0.08 -1.72
CA GLY A 142 4.74 1.07 -2.67
C GLY A 142 5.07 2.49 -2.25
N PHE A 143 4.82 3.39 -3.15
CA PHE A 143 4.76 4.81 -2.86
C PHE A 143 3.64 5.46 -3.68
N ASN A 144 3.15 6.57 -3.15
CA ASN A 144 2.23 7.46 -3.82
C ASN A 144 2.85 8.85 -3.90
N ALA A 145 2.66 9.52 -5.03
CA ALA A 145 2.99 10.91 -5.23
C ALA A 145 1.80 11.63 -5.86
N GLU A 146 1.48 12.81 -5.37
CA GLU A 146 0.37 13.63 -5.84
C GLU A 146 0.79 15.07 -5.98
N LEU A 147 0.30 15.74 -7.04
CA LEU A 147 0.38 17.17 -7.24
C LEU A 147 -1.01 17.70 -7.56
N GLY A 148 -1.48 18.67 -6.78
CA GLY A 148 -2.82 19.22 -6.93
C GLY A 148 -2.82 20.75 -6.94
N PHE A 149 -3.83 21.30 -7.59
CA PHE A 149 -4.14 22.73 -7.62
C PHE A 149 -5.59 22.94 -7.26
N LYS A 150 -5.84 23.82 -6.30
CA LYS A 150 -7.19 24.17 -5.84
C LYS A 150 -7.42 25.66 -6.02
N GLN A 151 -8.49 26.03 -6.70
CA GLN A 151 -8.87 27.41 -6.99
C GLN A 151 -10.27 27.70 -6.49
N GLY A 152 -10.42 28.74 -5.70
CA GLY A 152 -11.72 29.31 -5.37
C GLY A 152 -12.27 30.14 -6.52
N TYR A 153 -13.58 30.12 -6.71
CA TYR A 153 -14.25 30.93 -7.71
C TYR A 153 -15.53 31.56 -7.17
N LYS A 154 -15.86 32.71 -7.76
CA LYS A 154 -17.13 33.40 -7.56
C LYS A 154 -17.58 33.98 -8.88
N ILE A 155 -18.62 33.38 -9.50
CA ILE A 155 -19.15 33.77 -10.81
C ILE A 155 -20.65 33.97 -10.63
N GLY A 156 -21.09 35.24 -10.57
CA GLY A 156 -22.47 35.56 -10.28
C GLY A 156 -22.94 34.99 -8.94
N ASN A 157 -23.92 34.14 -8.96
CA ASN A 157 -24.50 33.47 -7.79
C ASN A 157 -23.79 32.17 -7.43
N PHE A 158 -22.85 31.69 -8.25
CA PHE A 158 -22.01 30.52 -7.95
C PHE A 158 -20.77 30.93 -7.19
N GLN A 159 -20.48 30.22 -6.10
CA GLN A 159 -19.21 30.33 -5.40
C GLN A 159 -18.77 28.95 -4.90
N GLY A 160 -17.49 28.68 -4.96
CA GLY A 160 -16.96 27.39 -4.54
C GLY A 160 -15.49 27.22 -4.86
N PHE A 161 -15.06 25.96 -4.94
CA PHE A 161 -13.70 25.57 -5.30
C PHE A 161 -13.74 24.56 -6.44
N VAL A 162 -12.79 24.67 -7.36
CA VAL A 162 -12.33 23.60 -8.25
C VAL A 162 -11.02 23.07 -7.73
N ASP A 163 -10.87 21.77 -7.72
CA ASP A 163 -9.68 21.05 -7.30
C ASP A 163 -9.28 20.07 -8.42
N ILE A 164 -8.04 20.13 -8.87
CA ILE A 164 -7.48 19.24 -9.89
C ILE A 164 -6.21 18.64 -9.31
N ALA A 165 -6.08 17.31 -9.33
CA ALA A 165 -4.90 16.62 -8.87
C ALA A 165 -4.48 15.53 -9.85
N GLY A 166 -3.18 15.43 -10.11
CA GLY A 166 -2.56 14.27 -10.74
C GLY A 166 -1.89 13.40 -9.70
N PHE A 167 -2.03 12.09 -9.82
CA PHE A 167 -1.40 11.15 -8.89
C PHE A 167 -0.69 10.02 -9.63
N TYR A 168 0.33 9.49 -8.96
CA TYR A 168 1.07 8.32 -9.38
C TYR A 168 1.32 7.41 -8.19
N THR A 169 0.93 6.14 -8.32
CA THR A 169 1.16 5.11 -7.31
C THR A 169 1.92 3.96 -7.94
N GLN A 170 2.96 3.47 -7.27
CA GLN A 170 3.69 2.28 -7.67
C GLN A 170 3.66 1.25 -6.56
N TYR A 171 3.34 0.00 -6.92
CA TYR A 171 3.44 -1.18 -6.06
C TYR A 171 4.52 -2.12 -6.59
N LYS A 172 5.20 -2.81 -5.67
CA LYS A 172 6.17 -3.88 -5.93
C LYS A 172 5.89 -5.04 -5.00
N ASP A 173 6.19 -6.24 -5.47
CA ASP A 173 5.99 -7.48 -4.72
C ASP A 173 4.51 -7.65 -4.27
N MET A 174 3.53 -7.24 -5.08
CA MET A 174 2.11 -7.43 -4.76
C MET A 174 1.80 -8.89 -4.49
N VAL A 175 0.95 -9.16 -3.51
CA VAL A 175 0.53 -10.52 -3.15
C VAL A 175 -0.79 -10.83 -3.85
N GLU A 176 -0.76 -11.84 -4.69
CA GLU A 176 -1.94 -12.33 -5.41
C GLU A 176 -2.15 -13.83 -5.16
N PHE A 177 -3.39 -14.26 -5.35
CA PHE A 177 -3.80 -15.65 -5.23
C PHE A 177 -3.75 -16.30 -6.61
N GLN A 178 -2.77 -17.18 -6.83
CA GLN A 178 -2.53 -17.81 -8.12
C GLN A 178 -2.98 -19.26 -8.12
N PHE A 179 -3.74 -19.65 -9.15
CA PHE A 179 -4.16 -21.02 -9.38
C PHE A 179 -3.12 -21.77 -10.22
N GLY A 180 -2.92 -23.05 -9.93
CA GLY A 180 -1.98 -23.88 -10.67
C GLY A 180 -1.91 -25.33 -10.17
N LEU A 181 -0.86 -26.00 -10.63
CA LEU A 181 -0.47 -27.33 -10.14
C LEU A 181 0.62 -27.19 -9.09
N PHE A 182 0.52 -27.92 -8.02
CA PHE A 182 1.42 -27.83 -6.88
C PHE A 182 1.98 -29.21 -6.52
N ASN A 183 3.25 -29.23 -6.18
CA ASN A 183 3.91 -30.40 -5.60
C ASN A 183 3.43 -30.58 -4.16
N ASN A 184 2.81 -31.71 -3.86
CA ASN A 184 2.24 -32.00 -2.53
C ASN A 184 3.30 -32.15 -1.44
N ALA A 185 4.56 -32.46 -1.79
CA ALA A 185 5.63 -32.67 -0.83
C ALA A 185 6.26 -31.36 -0.30
N ASN A 186 6.33 -30.33 -1.14
CA ASN A 186 7.02 -29.07 -0.79
C ASN A 186 6.20 -27.81 -1.03
N ASN A 187 4.94 -27.97 -1.48
CA ASN A 187 4.00 -26.87 -1.77
C ASN A 187 4.48 -25.87 -2.83
N THR A 188 5.41 -26.27 -3.70
CA THR A 188 5.88 -25.41 -4.78
C THR A 188 4.97 -25.50 -5.99
N MET A 189 4.74 -24.37 -6.64
CA MET A 189 4.03 -24.31 -7.92
C MET A 189 4.85 -25.00 -9.01
N ILE A 190 4.19 -25.79 -9.84
CA ILE A 190 4.79 -26.49 -10.97
C ILE A 190 4.58 -25.63 -12.20
N ASN A 191 5.69 -25.17 -12.80
CA ASN A 191 5.65 -24.19 -13.89
C ASN A 191 5.90 -24.79 -15.26
N SER A 192 6.24 -26.09 -15.36
CA SER A 192 6.46 -26.75 -16.63
C SER A 192 5.79 -28.13 -16.73
N ILE A 193 5.39 -28.51 -17.94
CA ILE A 193 4.87 -29.85 -18.22
C ILE A 193 5.95 -30.91 -17.97
N GLY A 194 7.22 -30.58 -18.21
CA GLY A 194 8.35 -31.47 -17.94
C GLY A 194 8.45 -31.86 -16.48
N ASP A 195 8.22 -30.93 -15.57
CA ASP A 195 8.23 -31.18 -14.12
C ASP A 195 7.08 -32.11 -13.71
N VAL A 196 5.91 -31.99 -14.36
CA VAL A 196 4.77 -32.92 -14.14
C VAL A 196 5.15 -34.34 -14.54
N PHE A 197 5.74 -34.54 -15.72
CA PHE A 197 6.19 -35.85 -16.17
C PHE A 197 7.25 -36.45 -15.26
N GLN A 198 8.22 -35.66 -14.83
CA GLN A 198 9.25 -36.10 -13.89
C GLN A 198 8.64 -36.53 -12.55
N MET A 199 7.68 -35.78 -12.03
CA MET A 199 6.99 -36.12 -10.78
C MET A 199 6.19 -37.44 -10.90
N LEU A 200 5.51 -37.65 -12.03
CA LEU A 200 4.82 -38.89 -12.32
C LEU A 200 5.79 -40.09 -12.36
N THR A 201 6.95 -39.90 -12.98
CA THR A 201 8.00 -40.92 -13.06
C THR A 201 8.59 -41.23 -11.69
N ASP A 202 8.76 -40.19 -10.84
CA ASP A 202 9.28 -40.32 -9.48
C ASP A 202 8.23 -40.85 -8.48
N GLY A 203 6.99 -41.08 -8.88
CA GLY A 203 5.89 -41.47 -8.01
C GLY A 203 5.48 -40.36 -7.01
N LYS A 204 5.78 -39.10 -7.30
CA LYS A 204 5.43 -37.96 -6.44
C LYS A 204 4.05 -37.42 -6.80
N GLY A 205 3.25 -37.15 -5.77
CA GLY A 205 1.92 -36.60 -5.95
C GLY A 205 1.93 -35.07 -6.22
N PHE A 206 1.03 -34.65 -7.09
CA PHE A 206 0.71 -33.24 -7.28
C PHE A 206 -0.80 -33.01 -7.14
N GLY A 207 -1.19 -31.75 -6.90
CA GLY A 207 -2.59 -31.38 -6.76
C GLY A 207 -2.88 -30.06 -7.49
N ILE A 208 -4.16 -29.90 -7.85
CA ILE A 208 -4.69 -28.63 -8.33
C ILE A 208 -4.98 -27.75 -7.12
N GLY A 209 -4.64 -26.48 -7.20
CA GLY A 209 -4.95 -25.60 -6.10
C GLY A 209 -4.56 -24.16 -6.36
N ALA A 210 -4.44 -23.42 -5.27
CA ALA A 210 -4.03 -22.04 -5.30
C ALA A 210 -3.06 -21.72 -4.17
N GLN A 211 -2.25 -20.70 -4.35
CA GLN A 211 -1.25 -20.24 -3.40
C GLN A 211 -1.08 -18.73 -3.53
N PHE A 212 -0.78 -18.05 -2.43
CA PHE A 212 -0.39 -16.65 -2.46
C PHE A 212 1.04 -16.50 -2.95
N HIS A 213 1.26 -15.64 -3.94
CA HIS A 213 2.56 -15.33 -4.51
C HIS A 213 2.78 -13.81 -4.58
N ASN A 214 4.04 -13.39 -4.47
CA ASN A 214 4.38 -12.05 -4.91
C ASN A 214 4.41 -12.05 -6.44
N VAL A 215 3.51 -11.31 -7.00
CA VAL A 215 3.49 -11.00 -8.41
C VAL A 215 4.12 -9.63 -8.65
N SER A 216 4.25 -9.28 -9.87
CA SER A 216 4.87 -8.14 -10.48
C SER A 216 4.69 -6.75 -9.84
N LYS A 217 5.17 -5.76 -10.54
CA LYS A 217 5.04 -4.33 -10.25
C LYS A 217 3.75 -3.81 -10.88
N ALA A 218 2.90 -3.17 -10.09
CA ALA A 218 1.76 -2.43 -10.60
C ALA A 218 2.02 -0.92 -10.50
N GLN A 219 1.60 -0.20 -11.52
CA GLN A 219 1.62 1.26 -11.58
C GLN A 219 0.22 1.77 -11.81
N ILE A 220 -0.16 2.79 -11.09
CA ILE A 220 -1.46 3.43 -11.23
C ILE A 220 -1.21 4.93 -11.32
N TYR A 221 -1.67 5.55 -12.39
CA TYR A 221 -1.66 7.01 -12.49
C TYR A 221 -3.01 7.50 -12.95
N GLY A 222 -3.30 8.72 -12.59
CA GLY A 222 -4.58 9.28 -12.92
C GLY A 222 -4.68 10.75 -12.60
N VAL A 223 -5.87 11.27 -12.91
CA VAL A 223 -6.25 12.65 -12.66
C VAL A 223 -7.59 12.66 -11.95
N GLU A 224 -7.67 13.45 -10.89
CA GLU A 224 -8.91 13.73 -10.19
C GLU A 224 -9.29 15.19 -10.40
N ILE A 225 -10.55 15.43 -10.73
CA ILE A 225 -11.14 16.77 -10.87
C ILE A 225 -12.39 16.81 -10.02
N SER A 226 -12.48 17.76 -9.12
CA SER A 226 -13.68 17.95 -8.30
C SER A 226 -14.06 19.43 -8.19
N THR A 227 -15.34 19.67 -8.01
CA THR A 227 -15.85 21.00 -7.69
C THR A 227 -16.92 20.88 -6.62
N ASN A 228 -16.85 21.79 -5.68
CA ASN A 228 -17.87 21.93 -4.62
C ASN A 228 -18.17 23.41 -4.39
N GLY A 229 -19.40 23.69 -4.03
CA GLY A 229 -19.78 25.05 -3.80
C GLY A 229 -21.25 25.23 -3.50
N VAL A 230 -21.68 26.48 -3.63
CA VAL A 230 -23.06 26.89 -3.40
C VAL A 230 -23.52 27.80 -4.52
N TYR A 231 -24.75 27.58 -4.96
CA TYR A 231 -25.51 28.48 -5.81
C TYR A 231 -26.57 29.20 -4.97
N ASN A 232 -26.55 30.53 -4.95
CA ASN A 232 -27.49 31.36 -4.21
C ASN A 232 -28.63 31.81 -5.14
N PHE A 233 -29.81 31.17 -5.02
CA PHE A 233 -31.00 31.61 -5.76
C PHE A 233 -31.49 32.99 -5.26
N ASN A 234 -31.51 33.13 -3.95
CA ASN A 234 -31.90 34.35 -3.24
C ASN A 234 -31.30 34.31 -1.81
N LYS A 235 -31.65 35.32 -0.97
CA LYS A 235 -31.12 35.41 0.41
C LYS A 235 -31.51 34.21 1.30
N ASN A 236 -32.60 33.53 1.01
CA ASN A 236 -33.15 32.45 1.84
C ASN A 236 -32.98 31.06 1.22
N THR A 237 -32.67 30.96 -0.06
CA THR A 237 -32.58 29.66 -0.79
C THR A 237 -31.21 29.46 -1.42
N LYS A 238 -30.56 28.36 -1.04
CA LYS A 238 -29.24 27.98 -1.52
C LYS A 238 -29.24 26.54 -1.97
N LEU A 239 -28.53 26.24 -3.02
CA LEU A 239 -28.23 24.88 -3.49
C LEU A 239 -26.74 24.59 -3.26
N PHE A 240 -26.43 23.56 -2.51
CA PHE A 240 -25.07 23.05 -2.38
C PHE A 240 -24.83 21.98 -3.44
N TYR A 241 -23.66 21.99 -4.05
CA TYR A 241 -23.28 21.00 -5.05
C TYR A 241 -21.88 20.46 -4.77
N ASN A 242 -21.69 19.20 -5.12
CA ASN A 242 -20.40 18.51 -5.07
C ASN A 242 -20.37 17.54 -6.25
N LEU A 243 -19.43 17.73 -7.17
CA LEU A 243 -19.25 16.92 -8.37
C LEU A 243 -17.78 16.51 -8.43
N GLY A 244 -17.52 15.27 -8.80
CA GLY A 244 -16.17 14.75 -8.95
C GLY A 244 -16.08 13.78 -10.12
N TYR A 245 -14.91 13.75 -10.74
CA TYR A 245 -14.52 12.80 -11.77
C TYR A 245 -13.10 12.33 -11.51
N VAL A 246 -12.88 11.01 -11.60
CA VAL A 246 -11.57 10.39 -11.44
C VAL A 246 -11.30 9.56 -12.70
N TYR A 247 -10.19 9.84 -13.36
CA TYR A 247 -9.62 8.97 -14.38
C TYR A 247 -8.44 8.21 -13.78
N THR A 248 -8.44 6.89 -13.94
CA THR A 248 -7.41 6.02 -13.39
C THR A 248 -6.95 5.05 -14.47
N GLU A 249 -5.64 4.93 -14.66
CA GLU A 249 -5.03 3.98 -15.58
C GLU A 249 -4.08 3.04 -14.81
N PRO A 250 -4.55 1.83 -14.47
CA PRO A 250 -3.69 0.79 -13.91
C PRO A 250 -2.86 0.12 -15.01
N ARG A 251 -1.58 -0.13 -14.74
CA ARG A 251 -0.66 -0.86 -15.63
C ARG A 251 0.10 -1.93 -14.84
N ASP A 252 0.16 -3.12 -15.42
CA ASP A 252 1.12 -4.16 -15.02
C ASP A 252 2.47 -3.77 -15.61
N ALA A 253 3.41 -3.33 -14.79
CA ALA A 253 4.73 -2.88 -15.25
C ALA A 253 5.65 -4.03 -15.70
N ASP A 254 5.35 -5.27 -15.32
CA ASP A 254 6.14 -6.45 -15.71
C ASP A 254 5.52 -7.18 -16.91
N TYR A 255 4.31 -6.80 -17.32
CA TYR A 255 3.63 -7.44 -18.46
C TYR A 255 4.43 -7.32 -19.76
N GLN A 256 4.98 -6.15 -20.03
CA GLN A 256 5.82 -5.92 -21.21
C GLN A 256 7.17 -6.64 -21.12
N GLU A 257 7.80 -6.71 -19.95
CA GLU A 257 9.05 -7.44 -19.76
C GLU A 257 8.85 -8.96 -19.95
N ARG A 258 7.77 -9.52 -19.41
CA ARG A 258 7.44 -10.95 -19.58
C ARG A 258 7.17 -11.30 -21.04
N ASN A 259 6.39 -10.49 -21.74
CA ASN A 259 6.04 -10.75 -23.13
C ASN A 259 7.18 -10.48 -24.12
N ALA A 260 8.08 -9.56 -23.81
CA ALA A 260 9.29 -9.32 -24.60
C ALA A 260 10.25 -10.53 -24.57
N VAL A 261 10.32 -11.26 -23.45
CA VAL A 261 11.12 -12.48 -23.31
C VAL A 261 10.47 -13.66 -24.04
N GLU A 262 9.16 -13.74 -24.10
CA GLU A 262 8.44 -14.84 -24.75
C GLU A 262 8.21 -14.64 -26.26
N GLY A 263 8.54 -13.47 -26.83
CA GLY A 263 8.43 -13.20 -28.28
C GLY A 263 6.98 -13.23 -28.82
N LEU A 264 5.97 -13.09 -27.97
CA LEU A 264 4.56 -13.35 -28.30
C LEU A 264 3.77 -12.10 -28.73
N TYR A 265 4.38 -10.92 -28.80
CA TYR A 265 3.70 -9.72 -29.29
C TYR A 265 4.63 -8.86 -30.15
N THR A 266 4.41 -8.90 -31.44
CA THR A 266 4.80 -7.85 -32.39
C THR A 266 3.64 -6.88 -32.57
#